data_d3478b80a23de22e66c1ac9aee6d18eb
#
_entry.id   d3478b80a23de22e66c1ac9aee6d18eb
#
_cell.length_a   1.000
_cell.length_b   1.000
_cell.length_c   1.000
_cell.angle_alpha   90.00
_cell.angle_beta   90.00
_cell.angle_gamma   90.00
#
_symmetry.space_group_name_H-M   'P 1'
#
loop_
_entity.id
_entity.type
_entity.pdbx_description
1 polymer ?
#
loop_
_entity_poly.entity_id
_entity_poly.type
_entity_poly.pdbx_seq_one_letter_code
_entity_poly.pdbx_strand_id
1 'polypeptide(L)'
;PIGKHFYNYYTNIVQTIDTPDLIRSGFLVTYKAYQMADDFSNLKKGANGDYSEKSQYEHFNKEKLYDGVIEEWKKRANDKKTIIFNCNIKHSDETAQAFMDAGIKSYSVTSKTSPADRERYMDEFENGDCMVINNTSILTAGYDFPPIECVILNRATDSLALYLQMIGRGSRIFPGKNNFICLDFGGNHNRHGLWSQPRQWELSAPKKKKKGEAVVKDCPKCEAMLYASAKVCEYCGYEFPIVIKSLKDGVMKEYYEKDMP
;
A
#
# COMPACT_ATOMS: atom_id res chain seq x y z
N PRO A 1 4.57 -21.13 -6.10
CA PRO A 1 3.82 -22.40 -6.10
C PRO A 1 2.72 -22.34 -5.04
N ILE A 2 1.49 -22.39 -5.48
CA ILE A 2 0.32 -22.37 -4.60
C ILE A 2 0.38 -23.63 -3.72
N GLY A 3 0.29 -23.44 -2.40
CA GLY A 3 0.24 -24.54 -1.42
C GLY A 3 1.58 -25.10 -0.92
N LYS A 4 2.72 -24.51 -1.30
CA LYS A 4 4.02 -24.92 -0.80
C LYS A 4 4.64 -23.81 0.06
N HIS A 5 4.89 -24.13 1.31
CA HIS A 5 5.49 -23.18 2.27
C HIS A 5 7.01 -23.28 2.23
N PHE A 6 7.72 -22.17 2.44
CA PHE A 6 9.18 -22.10 2.43
C PHE A 6 9.84 -23.07 3.43
N TYR A 7 9.20 -23.29 4.59
CA TYR A 7 9.71 -24.24 5.60
C TYR A 7 9.78 -25.71 5.11
N ASN A 8 9.09 -26.04 4.01
CA ASN A 8 9.23 -27.37 3.38
C ASN A 8 10.54 -27.54 2.60
N TYR A 9 11.24 -26.45 2.30
CA TYR A 9 12.44 -26.45 1.47
C TYR A 9 13.66 -25.84 2.16
N TYR A 10 13.44 -24.96 3.14
CA TYR A 10 14.49 -24.21 3.81
C TYR A 10 14.42 -24.43 5.31
N THR A 11 15.56 -24.57 5.95
CA THR A 11 15.69 -24.77 7.40
C THR A 11 15.93 -23.48 8.15
N ASN A 12 16.51 -22.48 7.47
CA ASN A 12 16.87 -21.20 8.07
C ASN A 12 16.42 -20.03 7.21
N ILE A 13 16.15 -18.91 7.87
CA ILE A 13 15.97 -17.61 7.25
C ILE A 13 16.99 -16.64 7.84
N VAL A 14 17.70 -15.92 6.98
CA VAL A 14 18.63 -14.87 7.41
C VAL A 14 18.02 -13.53 7.05
N GLN A 15 17.74 -12.72 8.07
CA GLN A 15 17.31 -11.34 7.93
C GLN A 15 18.50 -10.43 8.27
N THR A 16 18.97 -9.67 7.29
CA THR A 16 20.18 -8.86 7.43
C THR A 16 19.89 -7.41 7.76
N ILE A 17 18.92 -6.80 7.07
CA ILE A 17 18.59 -5.39 7.21
C ILE A 17 17.09 -5.16 6.99
N ASP A 18 16.50 -4.29 7.78
CA ASP A 18 15.08 -3.90 7.69
C ASP A 18 14.86 -2.67 6.80
N THR A 19 13.62 -2.50 6.31
CA THR A 19 13.23 -1.31 5.53
C THR A 19 13.52 0.01 6.26
N PRO A 20 13.24 0.18 7.56
CA PRO A 20 13.63 1.40 8.29
C PRO A 20 15.13 1.67 8.25
N ASP A 21 15.96 0.64 8.33
CA ASP A 21 17.42 0.77 8.28
C ASP A 21 17.89 1.22 6.90
N LEU A 22 17.30 0.67 5.84
CA LEU A 22 17.58 1.08 4.46
C LEU A 22 17.21 2.54 4.21
N ILE A 23 16.09 3.01 4.80
CA ILE A 23 15.68 4.42 4.73
C ILE A 23 16.67 5.29 5.50
N ARG A 24 17.02 4.94 6.74
CA ARG A 24 17.98 5.70 7.57
C ARG A 24 19.37 5.79 6.93
N SER A 25 19.78 4.73 6.23
CA SER A 25 21.07 4.67 5.53
C SER A 25 21.04 5.31 4.14
N GLY A 26 19.90 5.88 3.70
CA GLY A 26 19.78 6.57 2.43
C GLY A 26 19.75 5.67 1.19
N PHE A 27 19.50 4.36 1.35
CA PHE A 27 19.31 3.43 0.22
C PHE A 27 17.88 3.41 -0.31
N LEU A 28 16.92 3.85 0.50
CA LEU A 28 15.52 4.03 0.13
C LEU A 28 15.03 5.39 0.62
N VAL A 29 14.06 5.96 -0.08
CA VAL A 29 13.36 7.16 0.39
C VAL A 29 12.18 6.79 1.27
N THR A 30 11.81 7.67 2.20
CA THR A 30 10.60 7.54 3.00
C THR A 30 9.34 7.78 2.16
N TYR A 31 8.15 7.55 2.73
CA TYR A 31 6.90 7.78 2.01
C TYR A 31 5.87 8.47 2.91
N LYS A 32 4.94 9.18 2.28
CA LYS A 32 3.73 9.67 2.91
C LYS A 32 2.57 8.80 2.47
N ALA A 33 1.93 8.12 3.41
CA ALA A 33 0.81 7.24 3.14
C ALA A 33 -0.51 7.94 3.45
N TYR A 34 -1.49 7.74 2.58
CA TYR A 34 -2.87 8.16 2.75
C TYR A 34 -3.78 7.00 2.39
N GLN A 35 -4.83 6.78 3.15
CA GLN A 35 -5.76 5.68 2.90
C GLN A 35 -7.19 6.21 2.89
N MET A 36 -7.96 5.75 1.92
CA MET A 36 -9.39 6.00 1.89
C MET A 36 -10.09 5.16 2.97
N ALA A 37 -10.97 5.78 3.73
CA ALA A 37 -11.85 5.06 4.64
C ALA A 37 -13.00 4.42 3.83
N ASP A 38 -13.00 3.08 3.75
CA ASP A 38 -14.07 2.32 3.08
C ASP A 38 -14.27 0.97 3.80
N ASP A 39 -15.43 0.35 3.60
CA ASP A 39 -15.77 -0.96 4.13
C ASP A 39 -15.46 -2.05 3.10
N PHE A 40 -14.41 -2.81 3.35
CA PHE A 40 -13.97 -3.93 2.53
C PHE A 40 -14.50 -5.29 3.01
N SER A 41 -15.45 -5.32 3.96
CA SER A 41 -15.99 -6.56 4.53
C SER A 41 -16.71 -7.44 3.50
N ASN A 42 -17.25 -6.84 2.44
CA ASN A 42 -17.97 -7.51 1.36
C ASN A 42 -17.06 -8.14 0.30
N LEU A 43 -15.74 -7.93 0.36
CA LEU A 43 -14.81 -8.52 -0.60
C LEU A 43 -14.68 -10.03 -0.41
N LYS A 44 -14.95 -10.79 -1.48
CA LYS A 44 -14.86 -12.24 -1.50
C LYS A 44 -13.44 -12.72 -1.81
N LYS A 45 -13.05 -13.85 -1.23
CA LYS A 45 -11.77 -14.51 -1.53
C LYS A 45 -11.86 -15.30 -2.82
N GLY A 46 -10.76 -15.25 -3.60
CA GLY A 46 -10.53 -16.12 -4.74
C GLY A 46 -9.85 -17.44 -4.34
N ALA A 47 -9.74 -18.35 -5.30
CA ALA A 47 -9.13 -19.67 -5.10
C ALA A 47 -7.64 -19.62 -4.70
N ASN A 48 -6.95 -18.53 -4.98
CA ASN A 48 -5.54 -18.30 -4.62
C ASN A 48 -5.35 -17.77 -3.19
N GLY A 49 -6.44 -17.61 -2.42
CA GLY A 49 -6.43 -17.11 -1.04
C GLY A 49 -6.39 -15.59 -0.91
N ASP A 50 -6.17 -14.85 -2.00
CA ASP A 50 -6.31 -13.39 -2.04
C ASP A 50 -7.74 -12.98 -2.43
N TYR A 51 -8.05 -11.69 -2.50
CA TYR A 51 -9.34 -11.20 -2.93
C TYR A 51 -9.62 -11.50 -4.41
N SER A 52 -10.83 -11.94 -4.71
CA SER A 52 -11.29 -12.22 -6.07
C SER A 52 -11.28 -10.93 -6.92
N GLU A 53 -10.68 -10.99 -8.11
CA GLU A 53 -10.64 -9.87 -9.05
C GLU A 53 -12.05 -9.37 -9.40
N LYS A 54 -13.01 -10.30 -9.58
CA LYS A 54 -14.41 -9.97 -9.87
C LYS A 54 -15.04 -9.19 -8.70
N SER A 55 -14.87 -9.68 -7.48
CA SER A 55 -15.44 -9.01 -6.28
C SER A 55 -14.82 -7.64 -6.05
N GLN A 56 -13.51 -7.50 -6.27
CA GLN A 56 -12.84 -6.20 -6.20
C GLN A 56 -13.35 -5.26 -7.29
N TYR A 57 -13.47 -5.73 -8.54
CA TYR A 57 -13.95 -4.91 -9.64
C TYR A 57 -15.38 -4.41 -9.36
N GLU A 58 -16.29 -5.28 -8.88
CA GLU A 58 -17.66 -4.89 -8.49
C GLU A 58 -17.67 -3.85 -7.36
N HIS A 59 -16.68 -3.86 -6.47
CA HIS A 59 -16.55 -2.89 -5.38
C HIS A 59 -15.98 -1.54 -5.88
N PHE A 60 -14.92 -1.57 -6.69
CA PHE A 60 -14.20 -0.39 -7.14
C PHE A 60 -14.79 0.25 -8.40
N ASN A 61 -15.59 -0.48 -9.19
CA ASN A 61 -16.19 0.01 -10.44
C ASN A 61 -17.43 0.89 -10.14
N LYS A 62 -17.20 2.06 -9.57
CA LYS A 62 -18.20 3.09 -9.32
C LYS A 62 -17.61 4.42 -9.76
N GLU A 63 -18.37 5.19 -10.54
CA GLU A 63 -17.94 6.50 -11.05
C GLU A 63 -17.32 7.39 -9.97
N LYS A 64 -17.98 7.50 -8.81
CA LYS A 64 -17.48 8.27 -7.66
C LYS A 64 -16.10 7.80 -7.14
N LEU A 65 -15.72 6.53 -7.34
CA LEU A 65 -14.41 6.06 -6.89
C LEU A 65 -13.31 6.43 -7.88
N TYR A 66 -13.59 6.43 -9.18
CA TYR A 66 -12.64 6.95 -10.18
C TYR A 66 -12.38 8.45 -9.97
N ASP A 67 -13.45 9.24 -9.78
CA ASP A 67 -13.35 10.66 -9.45
C ASP A 67 -12.52 10.87 -8.17
N GLY A 68 -12.80 10.09 -7.13
CA GLY A 68 -12.05 10.16 -5.87
C GLY A 68 -10.55 9.84 -6.03
N VAL A 69 -10.18 8.89 -6.88
CA VAL A 69 -8.76 8.59 -7.19
C VAL A 69 -8.10 9.79 -7.88
N ILE A 70 -8.78 10.41 -8.85
CA ILE A 70 -8.26 11.55 -9.59
C ILE A 70 -8.16 12.79 -8.69
N GLU A 71 -9.18 13.06 -7.87
CA GLU A 71 -9.19 14.19 -6.93
C GLU A 71 -8.07 14.08 -5.90
N GLU A 72 -7.90 12.91 -5.28
CA GLU A 72 -6.82 12.69 -4.31
C GLU A 72 -5.43 12.74 -4.97
N TRP A 73 -5.30 12.24 -6.20
CA TRP A 73 -4.07 12.40 -6.97
C TRP A 73 -3.77 13.87 -7.26
N LYS A 74 -4.74 14.66 -7.75
CA LYS A 74 -4.58 16.10 -7.98
C LYS A 74 -4.22 16.85 -6.69
N LYS A 75 -4.85 16.50 -5.58
CA LYS A 75 -4.61 17.14 -4.28
C LYS A 75 -3.21 16.86 -3.73
N ARG A 76 -2.66 15.64 -3.94
CA ARG A 76 -1.47 15.16 -3.22
C ARG A 76 -0.26 14.86 -4.11
N ALA A 77 -0.50 14.53 -5.36
CA ALA A 77 0.51 14.00 -6.27
C ALA A 77 0.42 14.62 -7.68
N ASN A 78 -0.15 15.82 -7.79
CA ASN A 78 -0.23 16.52 -9.08
C ASN A 78 1.17 16.64 -9.70
N ASP A 79 1.28 16.40 -10.99
CA ASP A 79 2.52 16.43 -11.78
C ASP A 79 3.62 15.43 -11.32
N LYS A 80 3.23 14.40 -10.52
CA LYS A 80 4.16 13.36 -10.09
C LYS A 80 4.03 12.11 -10.93
N LYS A 81 5.17 11.54 -11.32
CA LYS A 81 5.22 10.24 -12.01
C LYS A 81 4.59 9.16 -11.14
N THR A 82 3.47 8.63 -11.62
CA THR A 82 2.56 7.79 -10.84
C THR A 82 2.39 6.41 -11.45
N ILE A 83 2.48 5.36 -10.63
CA ILE A 83 2.06 4.00 -10.98
C ILE A 83 0.80 3.65 -10.18
N ILE A 84 -0.23 3.15 -10.89
CA ILE A 84 -1.48 2.67 -10.30
C ILE A 84 -1.58 1.15 -10.45
N PHE A 85 -1.79 0.46 -9.35
CA PHE A 85 -2.05 -0.98 -9.31
C PHE A 85 -3.54 -1.24 -9.18
N ASN A 86 -4.15 -1.73 -10.25
CA ASN A 86 -5.58 -2.03 -10.36
C ASN A 86 -5.86 -3.53 -10.11
N CYS A 87 -7.11 -3.90 -9.80
CA CYS A 87 -7.47 -5.27 -9.46
C CYS A 87 -7.54 -6.21 -10.68
N ASN A 88 -7.88 -5.71 -11.88
CA ASN A 88 -7.89 -6.47 -13.12
C ASN A 88 -7.66 -5.56 -14.34
N ILE A 89 -7.59 -6.16 -15.54
CA ILE A 89 -7.30 -5.43 -16.79
C ILE A 89 -8.38 -4.39 -17.08
N LYS A 90 -9.65 -4.77 -16.99
CA LYS A 90 -10.77 -3.85 -17.24
C LYS A 90 -10.72 -2.63 -16.33
N HIS A 91 -10.49 -2.85 -15.03
CA HIS A 91 -10.31 -1.75 -14.05
C HIS A 91 -9.12 -0.86 -14.40
N SER A 92 -8.02 -1.45 -14.88
CA SER A 92 -6.84 -0.70 -15.34
C SER A 92 -7.15 0.19 -16.56
N ASP A 93 -7.88 -0.36 -17.53
CA ASP A 93 -8.25 0.37 -18.74
C ASP A 93 -9.22 1.52 -18.42
N GLU A 94 -10.24 1.27 -17.62
CA GLU A 94 -11.23 2.27 -17.20
C GLU A 94 -10.60 3.38 -16.33
N THR A 95 -9.69 3.02 -15.42
CA THR A 95 -8.96 4.03 -14.63
C THR A 95 -8.08 4.90 -15.53
N ALA A 96 -7.38 4.30 -16.52
CA ALA A 96 -6.57 5.06 -17.46
C ALA A 96 -7.44 6.02 -18.28
N GLN A 97 -8.62 5.57 -18.74
CA GLN A 97 -9.57 6.39 -19.50
C GLN A 97 -10.10 7.55 -18.64
N ALA A 98 -10.45 7.31 -17.37
CA ALA A 98 -10.91 8.35 -16.46
C ALA A 98 -9.84 9.45 -16.25
N PHE A 99 -8.57 9.11 -16.13
CA PHE A 99 -7.49 10.10 -16.11
C PHE A 99 -7.38 10.87 -17.42
N MET A 100 -7.51 10.20 -18.58
CA MET A 100 -7.50 10.86 -19.88
C MET A 100 -8.68 11.84 -20.04
N ASP A 101 -9.87 11.46 -19.60
CA ASP A 101 -11.08 12.31 -19.63
C ASP A 101 -10.94 13.53 -18.72
N ALA A 102 -10.15 13.39 -17.64
CA ALA A 102 -9.79 14.50 -16.75
C ALA A 102 -8.61 15.37 -17.27
N GLY A 103 -8.14 15.13 -18.52
CA GLY A 103 -7.05 15.86 -19.17
C GLY A 103 -5.65 15.45 -18.72
N ILE A 104 -5.50 14.30 -18.05
CA ILE A 104 -4.24 13.77 -17.56
C ILE A 104 -3.83 12.59 -18.43
N LYS A 105 -2.74 12.72 -19.18
CA LYS A 105 -2.26 11.64 -20.05
C LYS A 105 -1.89 10.42 -19.23
N SER A 106 -2.54 9.29 -19.54
CA SER A 106 -2.46 8.05 -18.80
C SER A 106 -2.57 6.84 -19.73
N TYR A 107 -1.80 5.78 -19.42
CA TYR A 107 -1.87 4.52 -20.19
C TYR A 107 -2.15 3.34 -19.27
N SER A 108 -2.78 2.31 -19.84
CA SER A 108 -2.94 0.98 -19.21
C SER A 108 -1.93 0.01 -19.81
N VAL A 109 -0.98 -0.46 -19.01
CA VAL A 109 0.04 -1.44 -19.38
C VAL A 109 -0.28 -2.76 -18.71
N THR A 110 -0.76 -3.73 -19.49
CA THR A 110 -1.23 -5.03 -19.01
C THR A 110 -0.61 -6.17 -19.84
N SER A 111 -0.95 -7.41 -19.50
CA SER A 111 -0.54 -8.57 -20.29
C SER A 111 -1.11 -8.59 -21.72
N LYS A 112 -2.15 -7.78 -21.99
CA LYS A 112 -2.76 -7.64 -23.33
C LYS A 112 -2.14 -6.51 -24.15
N THR A 113 -1.34 -5.64 -23.55
CA THR A 113 -0.68 -4.55 -24.27
C THR A 113 0.40 -5.13 -25.20
N SER A 114 0.36 -4.73 -26.48
CA SER A 114 1.36 -5.18 -27.45
C SER A 114 2.77 -4.77 -27.05
N PRO A 115 3.82 -5.51 -27.45
CA PRO A 115 5.20 -5.11 -27.14
C PRO A 115 5.54 -3.69 -27.61
N ALA A 116 5.13 -3.31 -28.82
CA ALA A 116 5.38 -1.99 -29.40
C ALA A 116 4.65 -0.87 -28.63
N ASP A 117 3.37 -1.09 -28.26
CA ASP A 117 2.64 -0.10 -27.45
C ASP A 117 3.21 0.01 -26.06
N ARG A 118 3.65 -1.12 -25.45
CA ARG A 118 4.28 -1.12 -24.14
C ARG A 118 5.56 -0.30 -24.15
N GLU A 119 6.43 -0.51 -25.13
CA GLU A 119 7.66 0.26 -25.29
C GLU A 119 7.33 1.75 -25.41
N ARG A 120 6.46 2.13 -26.34
CA ARG A 120 6.02 3.51 -26.52
C ARG A 120 5.46 4.15 -25.23
N TYR A 121 4.52 3.45 -24.53
CA TYR A 121 3.90 3.98 -23.31
C TYR A 121 4.92 4.16 -22.19
N MET A 122 5.87 3.24 -22.07
CA MET A 122 6.92 3.36 -21.07
C MET A 122 7.91 4.47 -21.39
N ASP A 123 8.29 4.62 -22.66
CA ASP A 123 9.15 5.72 -23.13
C ASP A 123 8.49 7.09 -22.87
N GLU A 124 7.23 7.27 -23.20
CA GLU A 124 6.48 8.49 -22.94
C GLU A 124 6.35 8.77 -21.43
N PHE A 125 6.18 7.72 -20.61
CA PHE A 125 6.18 7.85 -19.16
C PHE A 125 7.57 8.25 -18.63
N GLU A 126 8.63 7.64 -19.12
CA GLU A 126 9.98 7.94 -18.68
C GLU A 126 10.43 9.35 -19.10
N ASN A 127 10.07 9.78 -20.30
CA ASN A 127 10.39 11.12 -20.83
C ASN A 127 9.53 12.24 -20.21
N GLY A 128 8.39 11.92 -19.56
CA GLY A 128 7.50 12.89 -18.92
C GLY A 128 6.33 13.34 -19.80
N ASP A 129 6.15 12.77 -20.98
CA ASP A 129 5.00 13.02 -21.86
C ASP A 129 3.72 12.38 -21.32
N CYS A 130 3.87 11.34 -20.47
CA CYS A 130 2.80 10.68 -19.74
C CYS A 130 3.13 10.70 -18.24
N MET A 131 2.16 11.01 -17.40
CA MET A 131 2.36 11.11 -15.95
C MET A 131 1.86 9.90 -15.16
N VAL A 132 0.95 9.10 -15.75
CA VAL A 132 0.26 8.03 -15.03
C VAL A 132 0.29 6.73 -15.83
N ILE A 133 0.84 5.68 -15.24
CA ILE A 133 0.76 4.31 -15.77
C ILE A 133 -0.13 3.47 -14.87
N ASN A 134 -1.19 2.94 -15.47
CA ASN A 134 -2.05 1.94 -14.86
C ASN A 134 -1.58 0.53 -15.18
N ASN A 135 -1.64 -0.37 -14.22
CA ASN A 135 -1.32 -1.77 -14.45
C ASN A 135 -2.07 -2.68 -13.47
N THR A 136 -2.01 -3.98 -13.69
CA THR A 136 -2.58 -4.97 -12.76
C THR A 136 -1.52 -5.60 -11.87
N SER A 137 -0.46 -6.15 -12.46
CA SER A 137 0.62 -6.82 -11.73
C SER A 137 1.93 -6.84 -12.51
N ILE A 138 1.93 -6.40 -13.78
CA ILE A 138 3.08 -6.53 -14.67
C ILE A 138 4.28 -5.68 -14.20
N LEU A 139 4.02 -4.59 -13.49
CA LEU A 139 5.03 -3.70 -12.94
C LEU A 139 5.35 -3.99 -11.45
N THR A 140 4.80 -5.05 -10.86
CA THR A 140 5.13 -5.45 -9.48
C THR A 140 6.52 -6.05 -9.35
N ALA A 141 7.04 -6.65 -10.41
CA ALA A 141 8.39 -7.22 -10.47
C ALA A 141 9.08 -6.85 -11.79
N GLY A 142 10.38 -6.72 -11.77
CA GLY A 142 11.19 -6.53 -12.98
C GLY A 142 11.24 -5.11 -13.57
N TYR A 143 10.35 -4.21 -13.21
CA TYR A 143 10.39 -2.82 -13.66
C TYR A 143 11.17 -1.95 -12.67
N ASP A 144 12.24 -1.33 -13.15
CA ASP A 144 13.11 -0.47 -12.35
C ASP A 144 13.13 0.94 -12.91
N PHE A 145 12.34 1.83 -12.32
CA PHE A 145 12.29 3.24 -12.68
C PHE A 145 12.29 4.12 -11.42
N PRO A 146 13.47 4.57 -10.96
CA PRO A 146 13.63 5.35 -9.73
C PRO A 146 12.83 6.66 -9.64
N PRO A 147 12.53 7.38 -10.75
CA PRO A 147 11.74 8.62 -10.71
C PRO A 147 10.29 8.51 -10.27
N ILE A 148 9.75 7.30 -9.96
CA ILE A 148 8.37 7.15 -9.48
C ILE A 148 8.21 7.89 -8.16
N GLU A 149 7.30 8.86 -8.12
CA GLU A 149 7.03 9.70 -6.95
C GLU A 149 5.67 9.43 -6.31
N CYS A 150 4.76 8.71 -7.00
CA CYS A 150 3.49 8.31 -6.45
C CYS A 150 3.17 6.85 -6.80
N VAL A 151 2.65 6.13 -5.82
CA VAL A 151 2.12 4.77 -5.98
C VAL A 151 0.68 4.76 -5.51
N ILE A 152 -0.23 4.32 -6.37
CA ILE A 152 -1.65 4.18 -6.02
C ILE A 152 -2.00 2.70 -5.95
N LEU A 153 -2.53 2.28 -4.81
CA LEU A 153 -3.06 0.94 -4.59
C LEU A 153 -4.58 0.97 -4.81
N ASN A 154 -5.00 0.82 -6.05
CA ASN A 154 -6.41 0.77 -6.46
C ASN A 154 -6.92 -0.68 -6.46
N ARG A 155 -6.47 -1.44 -5.46
CA ARG A 155 -6.82 -2.83 -5.19
C ARG A 155 -6.60 -3.20 -3.73
N ALA A 156 -7.40 -4.14 -3.25
CA ALA A 156 -7.17 -4.79 -1.97
C ALA A 156 -6.31 -6.07 -2.16
N THR A 157 -5.46 -6.39 -1.20
CA THR A 157 -4.74 -7.68 -1.18
C THR A 157 -4.53 -8.16 0.25
N ASP A 158 -4.62 -9.49 0.47
CA ASP A 158 -4.19 -10.13 1.71
C ASP A 158 -2.72 -10.60 1.61
N SER A 159 -2.11 -10.49 0.43
CA SER A 159 -0.71 -10.84 0.22
C SER A 159 0.21 -9.74 0.70
N LEU A 160 0.87 -9.94 1.84
CA LEU A 160 1.89 -9.02 2.34
C LEU A 160 3.03 -8.82 1.31
N ALA A 161 3.44 -9.89 0.63
CA ALA A 161 4.50 -9.80 -0.37
C ALA A 161 4.11 -8.90 -1.55
N LEU A 162 2.88 -9.06 -2.07
CA LEU A 162 2.37 -8.22 -3.14
C LEU A 162 2.27 -6.75 -2.71
N TYR A 163 1.73 -6.50 -1.50
CA TYR A 163 1.64 -5.17 -0.92
C TYR A 163 3.01 -4.49 -0.85
N LEU A 164 4.02 -5.18 -0.30
CA LEU A 164 5.38 -4.64 -0.16
C LEU A 164 6.04 -4.39 -1.52
N GLN A 165 5.82 -5.26 -2.51
CA GLN A 165 6.35 -5.10 -3.86
C GLN A 165 5.75 -3.89 -4.58
N MET A 166 4.43 -3.69 -4.49
CA MET A 166 3.75 -2.55 -5.11
C MET A 166 4.27 -1.23 -4.55
N ILE A 167 4.30 -1.06 -3.23
CA ILE A 167 4.77 0.19 -2.61
C ILE A 167 6.27 0.39 -2.86
N GLY A 168 7.05 -0.68 -2.84
CA GLY A 168 8.49 -0.65 -3.08
C GLY A 168 8.88 -0.04 -4.44
N ARG A 169 7.97 0.06 -5.42
CA ARG A 169 8.26 0.75 -6.69
C ARG A 169 8.54 2.25 -6.50
N GLY A 170 7.92 2.88 -5.51
CA GLY A 170 8.14 4.29 -5.20
C GLY A 170 9.36 4.56 -4.32
N SER A 171 9.94 3.56 -3.68
CA SER A 171 10.94 3.76 -2.62
C SER A 171 12.37 4.05 -3.10
N ARG A 172 12.64 3.89 -4.39
CA ARG A 172 13.99 4.05 -4.94
C ARG A 172 14.49 5.48 -4.84
N ILE A 173 15.80 5.64 -4.55
CA ILE A 173 16.45 6.94 -4.53
C ILE A 173 16.58 7.50 -5.95
N PHE A 174 16.38 8.82 -6.08
CA PHE A 174 16.59 9.56 -7.31
C PHE A 174 16.96 11.01 -6.97
N PRO A 175 17.79 11.69 -7.76
CA PRO A 175 18.17 13.07 -7.50
C PRO A 175 16.96 13.99 -7.30
N GLY A 176 16.92 14.71 -6.19
CA GLY A 176 15.80 15.60 -5.83
C GLY A 176 14.60 14.92 -5.19
N LYS A 177 14.55 13.59 -5.12
CA LYS A 177 13.46 12.83 -4.52
C LYS A 177 13.76 12.49 -3.05
N ASN A 178 13.09 13.16 -2.13
CA ASN A 178 13.25 12.95 -0.69
C ASN A 178 12.21 11.97 -0.10
N ASN A 179 11.05 11.85 -0.75
CA ASN A 179 9.98 10.93 -0.38
C ASN A 179 9.13 10.60 -1.61
N PHE A 180 8.25 9.62 -1.46
CA PHE A 180 7.18 9.37 -2.41
C PHE A 180 5.82 9.33 -1.70
N ILE A 181 4.73 9.39 -2.46
CA ILE A 181 3.36 9.37 -1.97
C ILE A 181 2.75 8.00 -2.23
N CYS A 182 2.04 7.45 -1.26
CA CYS A 182 1.23 6.26 -1.43
C CYS A 182 -0.23 6.59 -1.15
N LEU A 183 -1.10 6.40 -2.14
CA LEU A 183 -2.55 6.53 -2.01
C LEU A 183 -3.15 5.13 -2.00
N ASP A 184 -3.73 4.71 -0.88
CA ASP A 184 -4.29 3.37 -0.70
C ASP A 184 -5.82 3.42 -0.71
N PHE A 185 -6.40 3.02 -1.82
CA PHE A 185 -7.86 2.87 -1.99
C PHE A 185 -8.34 1.46 -1.64
N GLY A 186 -7.43 0.51 -1.41
CA GLY A 186 -7.72 -0.88 -1.09
C GLY A 186 -7.73 -1.22 0.40
N GLY A 187 -7.47 -0.26 1.29
CA GLY A 187 -7.40 -0.50 2.75
C GLY A 187 -6.25 -1.41 3.17
N ASN A 188 -5.16 -1.42 2.41
CA ASN A 188 -4.05 -2.34 2.63
C ASN A 188 -3.21 -1.98 3.85
N HIS A 189 -3.09 -0.68 4.18
CA HIS A 189 -2.36 -0.24 5.38
C HIS A 189 -3.03 -0.74 6.66
N ASN A 190 -4.36 -0.78 6.73
CA ASN A 190 -5.07 -1.34 7.88
C ASN A 190 -4.83 -2.86 8.02
N ARG A 191 -4.64 -3.58 6.89
CA ARG A 191 -4.37 -5.03 6.92
C ARG A 191 -2.94 -5.36 7.23
N HIS A 192 -2.00 -4.61 6.67
CA HIS A 192 -0.58 -4.96 6.65
C HIS A 192 0.30 -4.03 7.49
N GLY A 193 -0.23 -2.90 7.96
CA GLY A 193 0.52 -1.83 8.60
C GLY A 193 1.32 -1.00 7.61
N LEU A 194 2.11 -0.09 8.12
CA LEU A 194 2.96 0.76 7.29
C LEU A 194 4.01 -0.07 6.55
N TRP A 195 4.28 0.29 5.29
CA TRP A 195 5.31 -0.37 4.48
C TRP A 195 6.70 -0.32 5.14
N SER A 196 7.03 0.79 5.77
CA SER A 196 8.32 1.03 6.42
C SER A 196 8.46 0.40 7.81
N GLN A 197 7.44 -0.29 8.35
CA GLN A 197 7.55 -0.88 9.69
C GLN A 197 8.52 -2.06 9.72
N PRO A 198 9.25 -2.25 10.86
CA PRO A 198 10.06 -3.44 11.08
C PRO A 198 9.21 -4.70 11.02
N ARG A 199 9.74 -5.78 10.43
CA ARG A 199 9.02 -7.05 10.30
C ARG A 199 9.92 -8.19 10.71
N GLN A 200 9.35 -9.12 11.48
CA GLN A 200 10.01 -10.40 11.78
C GLN A 200 9.56 -11.44 10.76
N TRP A 201 10.52 -12.02 10.06
CA TRP A 201 10.28 -13.04 9.05
C TRP A 201 10.56 -14.42 9.65
N GLU A 202 9.58 -15.32 9.58
CA GLU A 202 9.66 -16.68 10.09
C GLU A 202 9.42 -17.68 8.96
N LEU A 203 10.17 -18.79 8.95
CA LEU A 203 9.95 -19.93 8.05
C LEU A 203 8.78 -20.82 8.52
N SER A 204 8.40 -20.73 9.80
CA SER A 204 7.33 -21.54 10.37
C SER A 204 5.99 -21.32 9.68
N ALA A 205 5.16 -22.37 9.67
CA ALA A 205 3.78 -22.21 9.22
C ALA A 205 3.12 -21.04 9.95
N PRO A 206 2.39 -20.17 9.25
CA PRO A 206 1.76 -19.03 9.89
C PRO A 206 0.80 -19.56 10.98
N LYS A 207 1.15 -19.36 12.24
CA LYS A 207 0.20 -19.52 13.32
C LYS A 207 -0.98 -18.62 12.95
N LYS A 208 -2.22 -19.14 13.04
CA LYS A 208 -3.43 -18.32 12.82
C LYS A 208 -3.32 -17.08 13.71
N LYS A 209 -2.74 -16.01 13.17
CA LYS A 209 -2.79 -14.72 13.87
C LYS A 209 -4.26 -14.35 13.98
N LYS A 210 -4.72 -14.03 15.16
CA LYS A 210 -5.99 -13.31 15.29
C LYS A 210 -5.83 -12.10 14.37
N LYS A 211 -6.76 -11.91 13.44
CA LYS A 211 -6.81 -10.73 12.58
C LYS A 211 -6.93 -9.51 13.52
N GLY A 212 -5.81 -8.91 13.86
CA GLY A 212 -5.74 -7.58 14.46
C GLY A 212 -5.51 -6.62 13.31
N GLU A 213 -6.29 -5.57 13.21
CA GLU A 213 -6.00 -4.45 12.35
C GLU A 213 -4.61 -3.91 12.73
N ALA A 214 -3.83 -3.52 11.73
CA ALA A 214 -2.56 -2.88 11.98
C ALA A 214 -2.81 -1.57 12.75
N VAL A 215 -2.04 -1.35 13.81
CA VAL A 215 -2.27 -0.21 14.71
C VAL A 215 -1.71 1.06 14.06
N VAL A 216 -2.50 1.67 13.19
CA VAL A 216 -2.23 2.93 12.49
C VAL A 216 -3.30 3.96 12.83
N LYS A 217 -2.99 5.24 12.63
CA LYS A 217 -3.93 6.37 12.77
C LYS A 217 -3.64 7.46 11.75
N ASP A 218 -4.63 8.26 11.44
CA ASP A 218 -4.49 9.42 10.56
C ASP A 218 -4.16 10.68 11.38
N CYS A 219 -3.34 11.54 10.80
CA CYS A 219 -3.10 12.85 11.36
C CYS A 219 -4.29 13.78 11.10
N PRO A 220 -4.92 14.39 12.11
CA PRO A 220 -6.09 15.25 11.89
C PRO A 220 -5.75 16.57 11.18
N LYS A 221 -4.47 16.94 11.05
CA LYS A 221 -4.03 18.17 10.39
C LYS A 221 -3.65 17.97 8.92
N CYS A 222 -2.94 16.87 8.58
CA CYS A 222 -2.44 16.64 7.23
C CYS A 222 -2.91 15.31 6.62
N GLU A 223 -3.73 14.56 7.34
CA GLU A 223 -4.37 13.30 6.93
C GLU A 223 -3.38 12.15 6.63
N ALA A 224 -2.06 12.36 6.82
CA ALA A 224 -1.06 11.31 6.62
C ALA A 224 -1.20 10.21 7.67
N MET A 225 -1.03 8.96 7.23
CA MET A 225 -1.06 7.79 8.11
C MET A 225 0.22 7.68 8.93
N LEU A 226 0.07 7.33 10.18
CA LEU A 226 1.13 7.21 11.18
C LEU A 226 0.95 5.93 11.99
N TYR A 227 1.99 5.52 12.72
CA TYR A 227 1.83 4.55 13.79
C TYR A 227 0.87 5.11 14.86
N ALA A 228 -0.02 4.28 15.40
CA ALA A 228 -0.94 4.71 16.45
C ALA A 228 -0.22 5.21 17.72
N SER A 229 1.01 4.74 17.97
CA SER A 229 1.87 5.18 19.06
C SER A 229 2.56 6.53 18.83
N ALA A 230 2.49 7.11 17.64
CA ALA A 230 3.15 8.38 17.33
C ALA A 230 2.57 9.50 18.21
N LYS A 231 3.42 10.23 18.90
CA LYS A 231 3.04 11.37 19.76
C LYS A 231 3.03 12.69 18.96
N VAL A 232 3.85 12.77 17.92
CA VAL A 232 3.97 13.93 17.03
C VAL A 232 3.91 13.42 15.59
N CYS A 233 3.23 14.17 14.72
CA CYS A 233 3.22 13.87 13.29
C CYS A 233 4.56 14.23 12.66
N GLU A 234 5.27 13.29 12.13
CA GLU A 234 6.56 13.50 11.45
C GLU A 234 6.49 14.35 10.18
N TYR A 235 5.29 14.51 9.59
CA TYR A 235 5.08 15.26 8.35
C TYR A 235 4.68 16.73 8.56
N CYS A 236 3.92 17.05 9.62
CA CYS A 236 3.40 18.39 9.84
C CYS A 236 3.58 18.94 11.25
N GLY A 237 4.24 18.18 12.13
CA GLY A 237 4.50 18.58 13.51
C GLY A 237 3.27 18.62 14.43
N TYR A 238 2.12 18.07 14.01
CA TYR A 238 0.94 18.02 14.88
C TYR A 238 1.20 17.15 16.10
N GLU A 239 1.01 17.68 17.30
CA GLU A 239 1.13 16.95 18.56
C GLU A 239 -0.22 16.32 18.92
N PHE A 240 -0.21 14.99 19.10
CA PHE A 240 -1.40 14.26 19.49
C PHE A 240 -1.68 14.44 20.99
N PRO A 241 -2.92 14.74 21.40
CA PRO A 241 -3.25 14.87 22.81
C PRO A 241 -3.03 13.54 23.54
N ILE A 242 -2.39 13.62 24.70
CA ILE A 242 -2.24 12.46 25.59
C ILE A 242 -3.58 12.21 26.25
N VAL A 243 -4.31 11.19 25.79
CA VAL A 243 -5.52 10.74 26.48
C VAL A 243 -5.08 9.90 27.68
N ILE A 244 -5.02 10.51 28.86
CA ILE A 244 -4.92 9.77 30.11
C ILE A 244 -6.31 9.14 30.31
N LYS A 245 -6.42 7.84 30.03
CA LYS A 245 -7.59 7.08 30.49
C LYS A 245 -7.52 7.08 32.02
N SER A 246 -8.33 7.92 32.66
CA SER A 246 -8.56 7.78 34.08
C SER A 246 -9.04 6.35 34.32
N LEU A 247 -8.41 5.64 35.20
CA LEU A 247 -8.94 4.40 35.74
C LEU A 247 -10.30 4.77 36.35
N LYS A 248 -11.38 4.45 35.63
CA LYS A 248 -12.72 4.50 36.22
C LYS A 248 -12.68 3.51 37.37
N ASP A 249 -13.18 3.90 38.51
CA ASP A 249 -13.30 3.18 39.78
C ASP A 249 -13.31 1.66 39.58
N GLY A 250 -12.13 1.07 39.54
CA GLY A 250 -11.96 -0.36 39.50
C GLY A 250 -12.15 -0.87 40.91
N VAL A 251 -13.20 -1.65 41.14
CA VAL A 251 -13.32 -2.44 42.38
C VAL A 251 -12.11 -3.37 42.42
N MET A 252 -11.22 -3.17 43.39
CA MET A 252 -10.14 -4.12 43.67
C MET A 252 -10.74 -5.47 44.00
N LYS A 253 -10.39 -6.49 43.19
CA LYS A 253 -10.70 -7.89 43.52
C LYS A 253 -9.50 -8.49 44.21
N GLU A 254 -9.76 -9.15 45.32
CA GLU A 254 -8.75 -9.93 46.00
C GLU A 254 -8.53 -11.24 45.23
N TYR A 255 -7.28 -11.49 44.81
CA TYR A 255 -6.89 -12.74 44.14
C TYR A 255 -6.08 -13.56 45.13
N TYR A 256 -6.43 -14.81 45.32
CA TYR A 256 -5.64 -15.78 46.07
C TYR A 256 -4.68 -16.51 45.11
N GLU A 257 -3.48 -16.90 45.60
CA GLU A 257 -2.45 -17.59 44.79
C GLU A 257 -2.95 -18.81 43.98
N LYS A 258 -3.99 -19.51 44.48
CA LYS A 258 -4.61 -20.67 43.82
C LYS A 258 -5.51 -20.30 42.65
N ASP A 259 -5.77 -19.03 42.39
CA ASP A 259 -6.58 -18.52 41.28
C ASP A 259 -5.73 -17.91 40.14
N MET A 260 -4.40 -18.04 40.21
CA MET A 260 -3.50 -17.63 39.14
C MET A 260 -3.36 -18.78 38.11
N PRO A 261 -3.47 -18.51 36.80
CA PRO A 261 -3.34 -19.53 35.76
C PRO A 261 -1.92 -20.07 35.63
#